data_0b1718d0824e8c89f0380c3070a5c6b3
#
_entry.id   0b1718d0824e8c89f0380c3070a5c6b3
#
_cell.length_a   1.000
_cell.length_b   1.000
_cell.length_c   1.000
_cell.angle_alpha   90.00
_cell.angle_beta   90.00
_cell.angle_gamma   90.00
#
_symmetry.space_group_name_H-M   'P 1'
#
loop_
_entity.id
_entity.type
_entity.pdbx_description
1 polymer ?
#
loop_
_entity_poly.entity_id
_entity_poly.type
_entity_poly.pdbx_seq_one_letter_code
_entity_poly.pdbx_strand_id
1 'polypeptide(L)'
;TDHAGFELKEFIKSHLNVLNYEVEDCGALEMDPLDDYPDFIIPAARKVASNPNSKGIIMGGSGQGEAIAANRIKGARAVVYYDGPMEIVKLSRMHNNANILSFGSRFITHEKAAEAVDLWLNEPFEGGRHKQRIDKLDN
;
A
#
# COMPACT_ATOMS: atom_id res chain seq x y z
N THR A 1 -8.80 0.06 3.29
CA THR A 1 -9.03 1.37 3.94
C THR A 1 -10.16 1.33 4.95
N ASP A 2 -10.21 2.32 5.83
CA ASP A 2 -11.39 2.75 6.55
C ASP A 2 -12.15 3.84 5.75
N HIS A 3 -13.09 4.54 6.42
CA HIS A 3 -13.89 5.61 5.82
C HIS A 3 -13.05 6.74 5.22
N ALA A 4 -11.89 7.06 5.81
CA ALA A 4 -11.09 8.22 5.39
C ALA A 4 -10.49 8.06 3.99
N GLY A 5 -10.21 6.84 3.55
CA GLY A 5 -9.67 6.56 2.23
C GLY A 5 -10.66 5.90 1.27
N PHE A 6 -11.93 5.81 1.63
CA PHE A 6 -12.94 5.08 0.86
C PHE A 6 -13.05 5.53 -0.60
N GLU A 7 -13.15 6.84 -0.83
CA GLU A 7 -13.26 7.39 -2.19
C GLU A 7 -11.98 7.14 -3.01
N LEU A 8 -10.81 7.30 -2.39
CA LEU A 8 -9.54 7.01 -3.04
C LEU A 8 -9.43 5.52 -3.39
N LYS A 9 -9.85 4.63 -2.50
CA LYS A 9 -9.88 3.18 -2.79
C LYS A 9 -10.72 2.86 -4.01
N GLU A 10 -11.91 3.39 -4.09
CA GLU A 10 -12.80 3.16 -5.24
C GLU A 10 -12.18 3.68 -6.55
N PHE A 11 -11.55 4.85 -6.50
CA PHE A 11 -10.84 5.40 -7.66
C PHE A 11 -9.67 4.50 -8.09
N ILE A 12 -8.79 4.08 -7.16
CA ILE A 12 -7.64 3.22 -7.47
C ILE A 12 -8.11 1.85 -7.96
N LYS A 13 -9.14 1.29 -7.36
CA LYS A 13 -9.74 0.01 -7.80
C LYS A 13 -10.18 0.09 -9.26
N SER A 14 -10.90 1.16 -9.64
CA SER A 14 -11.31 1.38 -11.02
C SER A 14 -10.13 1.54 -11.98
N HIS A 15 -9.11 2.29 -11.56
CA HIS A 15 -7.88 2.48 -12.32
C HIS A 15 -7.18 1.15 -12.60
N LEU A 16 -7.03 0.31 -11.58
CA LEU A 16 -6.40 -1.00 -11.72
C LEU A 16 -7.21 -1.96 -12.60
N ASN A 17 -8.54 -1.92 -12.51
CA ASN A 17 -9.41 -2.73 -13.34
C ASN A 17 -9.28 -2.37 -14.82
N VAL A 18 -9.17 -1.09 -15.15
CA VAL A 18 -8.93 -0.63 -16.53
C VAL A 18 -7.60 -1.16 -17.08
N LEU A 19 -6.60 -1.30 -16.23
CA LEU A 19 -5.28 -1.85 -16.58
C LEU A 19 -5.23 -3.38 -16.55
N ASN A 20 -6.36 -4.04 -16.33
CA ASN A 20 -6.51 -5.51 -16.27
C ASN A 20 -5.75 -6.18 -15.13
N TYR A 21 -5.50 -5.46 -14.02
CA TYR A 21 -5.04 -6.11 -12.79
C TYR A 21 -6.17 -6.87 -12.12
N GLU A 22 -5.85 -8.03 -11.55
CA GLU A 22 -6.74 -8.73 -10.64
C GLU A 22 -6.72 -8.03 -9.29
N VAL A 23 -7.89 -7.56 -8.84
CA VAL A 23 -8.02 -6.76 -7.61
C VAL A 23 -8.95 -7.47 -6.63
N GLU A 24 -8.45 -7.69 -5.42
CA GLU A 24 -9.26 -8.12 -4.29
C GLU A 24 -9.49 -6.92 -3.35
N ASP A 25 -10.75 -6.56 -3.15
CA ASP A 25 -11.14 -5.49 -2.23
C ASP A 25 -11.29 -6.04 -0.82
N CYS A 26 -10.39 -5.66 0.09
CA CYS A 26 -10.39 -6.09 1.48
C CYS A 26 -11.23 -5.18 2.41
N GLY A 27 -11.93 -4.21 1.85
CA GLY A 27 -12.81 -3.29 2.60
C GLY A 27 -12.13 -1.93 2.89
N ALA A 28 -12.83 -0.98 3.51
CA ALA A 28 -14.27 -1.08 3.81
C ALA A 28 -15.10 -1.19 2.52
N LEU A 29 -16.18 -1.97 2.57
CA LEU A 29 -17.07 -2.12 1.41
C LEU A 29 -18.19 -1.08 1.41
N GLU A 30 -18.40 -0.43 2.55
CA GLU A 30 -19.38 0.63 2.75
C GLU A 30 -18.75 1.80 3.48
N MET A 31 -19.28 2.99 3.27
CA MET A 31 -18.84 4.19 3.99
C MET A 31 -19.46 4.20 5.39
N ASP A 32 -18.65 3.93 6.40
CA ASP A 32 -19.03 4.03 7.81
C ASP A 32 -18.08 4.98 8.53
N PRO A 33 -18.51 6.18 8.94
CA PRO A 33 -17.63 7.16 9.59
C PRO A 33 -17.11 6.74 10.97
N LEU A 34 -17.60 5.62 11.51
CA LEU A 34 -17.21 5.09 12.80
C LEU A 34 -16.32 3.84 12.72
N ASP A 35 -15.94 3.42 11.52
CA ASP A 35 -15.08 2.26 11.35
C ASP A 35 -13.62 2.55 11.74
N ASP A 36 -12.89 1.48 12.05
CA ASP A 36 -11.49 1.52 12.47
C ASP A 36 -10.57 0.88 11.43
N TYR A 37 -9.53 1.60 11.00
CA TYR A 37 -8.62 1.13 9.96
C TYR A 37 -7.97 -0.23 10.24
N PRO A 38 -7.59 -0.61 11.48
CA PRO A 38 -6.93 -1.90 11.71
C PRO A 38 -7.78 -3.11 11.30
N ASP A 39 -9.10 -2.99 11.36
CA ASP A 39 -10.03 -4.07 11.01
C ASP A 39 -9.93 -4.46 9.53
N PHE A 40 -9.50 -3.55 8.67
CA PHE A 40 -9.31 -3.77 7.22
C PHE A 40 -7.85 -3.98 6.86
N ILE A 41 -6.96 -3.22 7.48
CA ILE A 41 -5.54 -3.21 7.12
C ILE A 41 -4.84 -4.49 7.55
N ILE A 42 -5.11 -5.00 8.75
CA ILE A 42 -4.45 -6.21 9.25
C ILE A 42 -4.78 -7.43 8.38
N PRO A 43 -6.06 -7.70 8.04
CA PRO A 43 -6.37 -8.78 7.11
C PRO A 43 -5.73 -8.63 5.74
N ALA A 44 -5.72 -7.42 5.17
CA ALA A 44 -5.07 -7.15 3.89
C ALA A 44 -3.56 -7.42 3.94
N ALA A 45 -2.89 -6.94 4.99
CA ALA A 45 -1.45 -7.15 5.18
C ALA A 45 -1.11 -8.65 5.33
N ARG A 46 -1.93 -9.42 6.03
CA ARG A 46 -1.76 -10.88 6.14
C ARG A 46 -1.86 -11.58 4.78
N LYS A 47 -2.80 -11.18 3.95
CA LYS A 47 -2.94 -11.73 2.59
C LYS A 47 -1.70 -11.44 1.75
N VAL A 48 -1.20 -10.21 1.78
CA VAL A 48 0.02 -9.83 1.06
C VAL A 48 1.24 -10.60 1.58
N ALA A 49 1.40 -10.68 2.90
CA ALA A 49 2.53 -11.38 3.52
C ALA A 49 2.55 -12.89 3.20
N SER A 50 1.37 -13.50 3.03
CA SER A 50 1.25 -14.93 2.73
C SER A 50 1.35 -15.26 1.24
N ASN A 51 1.36 -14.26 0.36
CA ASN A 51 1.44 -14.46 -1.09
C ASN A 51 2.51 -13.56 -1.70
N PRO A 52 3.73 -14.08 -1.98
CA PRO A 52 4.83 -13.27 -2.52
C PRO A 52 4.57 -12.66 -3.89
N ASN A 53 3.57 -13.13 -4.62
CA ASN A 53 3.18 -12.60 -5.93
C ASN A 53 2.15 -11.47 -5.83
N SER A 54 1.62 -11.20 -4.64
CA SER A 54 0.66 -10.13 -4.41
C SER A 54 1.33 -8.86 -3.87
N LYS A 55 0.67 -7.73 -4.08
CA LYS A 55 1.01 -6.44 -3.49
C LYS A 55 -0.25 -5.82 -2.91
N GLY A 56 -0.08 -5.01 -1.87
CA GLY A 56 -1.18 -4.31 -1.22
C GLY A 56 -1.14 -2.81 -1.48
N ILE A 57 -2.30 -2.23 -1.62
CA ILE A 57 -2.48 -0.78 -1.61
C ILE A 57 -3.46 -0.48 -0.48
N ILE A 58 -3.02 0.30 0.47
CA ILE A 58 -3.81 0.69 1.63
C ILE A 58 -3.88 2.21 1.72
N MET A 59 -4.88 2.71 2.39
CA MET A 59 -5.04 4.16 2.52
C MET A 59 -5.85 4.50 3.76
N GLY A 60 -5.64 5.70 4.24
CA GLY A 60 -6.37 6.29 5.35
C GLY A 60 -6.24 7.80 5.27
N GLY A 61 -6.54 8.52 6.33
CA GLY A 61 -6.43 9.98 6.37
C GLY A 61 -5.01 10.47 6.09
N SER A 62 -4.01 9.93 6.78
CA SER A 62 -2.59 10.20 6.57
C SER A 62 -1.80 9.00 6.02
N GLY A 63 -2.35 7.81 6.12
CA GLY A 63 -1.67 6.56 5.76
C GLY A 63 -0.67 6.08 6.81
N GLN A 64 -0.44 6.84 7.88
CA GLN A 64 0.58 6.53 8.89
C GLN A 64 0.15 5.36 9.77
N GLY A 65 -1.04 5.43 10.36
CA GLY A 65 -1.59 4.36 11.20
C GLY A 65 -1.75 3.06 10.43
N GLU A 66 -2.19 3.16 9.19
CA GLU A 66 -2.35 2.04 8.27
C GLU A 66 -1.01 1.34 8.03
N ALA A 67 0.06 2.09 7.76
CA ALA A 67 1.40 1.52 7.59
C ALA A 67 1.92 0.88 8.88
N ILE A 68 1.67 1.49 10.04
CA ILE A 68 2.03 0.91 11.34
C ILE A 68 1.32 -0.43 11.54
N ALA A 69 0.01 -0.48 11.29
CA ALA A 69 -0.77 -1.71 11.42
C ALA A 69 -0.26 -2.81 10.47
N ALA A 70 -0.03 -2.47 9.20
CA ALA A 70 0.48 -3.42 8.22
C ALA A 70 1.85 -3.97 8.60
N ASN A 71 2.76 -3.12 9.09
CA ASN A 71 4.12 -3.50 9.46
C ASN A 71 4.20 -4.34 10.75
N ARG A 72 3.11 -4.51 11.48
CA ARG A 72 3.03 -5.48 12.59
C ARG A 72 2.95 -6.93 12.10
N ILE A 73 2.65 -7.11 10.82
CA ILE A 73 2.55 -8.45 10.21
C ILE A 73 3.92 -8.83 9.64
N LYS A 74 4.46 -9.93 10.12
CA LYS A 74 5.72 -10.49 9.61
C LYS A 74 5.60 -10.74 8.11
N GLY A 75 6.56 -10.25 7.33
CA GLY A 75 6.54 -10.34 5.87
C GLY A 75 5.87 -9.16 5.17
N ALA A 76 5.19 -8.28 5.89
CA ALA A 76 4.68 -7.02 5.34
C ALA A 76 5.76 -5.92 5.42
N ARG A 77 5.93 -5.18 4.33
CA ARG A 77 6.81 -4.02 4.23
C ARG A 77 6.01 -2.88 3.64
N ALA A 78 5.31 -2.16 4.51
CA ALA A 78 4.47 -1.03 4.15
C ALA A 78 5.24 0.28 4.22
N VAL A 79 5.08 1.09 3.19
CA VAL A 79 5.66 2.43 3.10
C VAL A 79 4.56 3.45 2.86
N VAL A 80 4.77 4.68 3.33
CA VAL A 80 3.78 5.75 3.21
C VAL A 80 4.19 6.71 2.10
N TYR A 81 3.21 7.09 1.29
CA TYR A 81 3.37 8.19 0.33
C TYR A 81 2.09 9.04 0.32
N TYR A 82 2.22 10.34 0.53
CA TYR A 82 1.11 11.29 0.47
C TYR A 82 1.45 12.55 -0.33
N ASP A 83 2.72 12.85 -0.50
CA ASP A 83 3.20 13.93 -1.37
C ASP A 83 4.73 13.87 -1.48
N GLY A 84 5.29 14.70 -2.36
CA GLY A 84 6.72 14.81 -2.58
C GLY A 84 7.20 14.13 -3.86
N PRO A 85 8.52 14.00 -4.02
CA PRO A 85 9.10 13.42 -5.24
C PRO A 85 8.67 11.97 -5.45
N MET A 86 8.31 11.61 -6.68
CA MET A 86 8.04 10.21 -7.07
C MET A 86 9.25 9.28 -6.88
N GLU A 87 10.44 9.82 -6.76
CA GLU A 87 11.66 9.09 -6.40
C GLU A 87 11.47 8.30 -5.09
N ILE A 88 10.73 8.84 -4.12
CA ILE A 88 10.42 8.15 -2.85
C ILE A 88 9.67 6.83 -3.10
N VAL A 89 8.69 6.87 -3.98
CA VAL A 89 7.90 5.69 -4.36
C VAL A 89 8.78 4.65 -5.04
N LYS A 90 9.61 5.10 -5.98
CA LYS A 90 10.56 4.27 -6.71
C LYS A 90 11.55 3.57 -5.77
N LEU A 91 12.18 4.33 -4.87
CA LEU A 91 13.14 3.81 -3.91
C LEU A 91 12.54 2.79 -2.94
N SER A 92 11.28 2.92 -2.59
CA SER A 92 10.59 1.95 -1.74
C SER A 92 10.58 0.54 -2.34
N ARG A 93 10.52 0.47 -3.68
CA ARG A 93 10.63 -0.80 -4.41
C ARG A 93 12.08 -1.22 -4.60
N MET A 94 12.89 -0.33 -5.17
CA MET A 94 14.28 -0.62 -5.53
C MET A 94 15.11 -1.08 -4.33
N HIS A 95 14.97 -0.39 -3.20
CA HIS A 95 15.80 -0.61 -2.02
C HIS A 95 15.12 -1.45 -0.93
N ASN A 96 13.82 -1.32 -0.75
CA ASN A 96 13.12 -1.92 0.38
C ASN A 96 12.20 -3.09 0.00
N ASN A 97 12.05 -3.35 -1.29
CA ASN A 97 11.10 -4.36 -1.78
C ASN A 97 9.74 -4.22 -1.08
N ALA A 98 9.27 -2.98 -0.95
CA ALA A 98 7.99 -2.69 -0.31
C ALA A 98 6.88 -3.46 -1.04
N ASN A 99 6.08 -4.20 -0.29
CA ASN A 99 4.98 -4.97 -0.84
C ASN A 99 3.60 -4.38 -0.50
N ILE A 100 3.60 -3.30 0.29
CA ILE A 100 2.38 -2.53 0.60
C ILE A 100 2.70 -1.04 0.46
N LEU A 101 1.87 -0.34 -0.32
CA LEU A 101 1.93 1.11 -0.48
C LEU A 101 0.74 1.74 0.24
N SER A 102 1.02 2.65 1.17
CA SER A 102 0.03 3.34 2.00
C SER A 102 -0.11 4.79 1.57
N PHE A 103 -1.34 5.22 1.30
CA PHE A 103 -1.65 6.60 0.93
C PHE A 103 -2.31 7.38 2.06
N GLY A 104 -1.91 8.65 2.20
CA GLY A 104 -2.63 9.64 2.99
C GLY A 104 -3.67 10.34 2.12
N SER A 105 -4.90 9.88 2.12
CA SER A 105 -5.94 10.34 1.19
C SER A 105 -6.28 11.83 1.34
N ARG A 106 -6.03 12.42 2.51
CA ARG A 106 -6.25 13.86 2.76
C ARG A 106 -5.15 14.75 2.19
N PHE A 107 -4.04 14.17 1.73
CA PHE A 107 -2.83 14.90 1.33
C PHE A 107 -2.40 14.63 -0.12
N ILE A 108 -3.13 13.81 -0.86
CA ILE A 108 -2.78 13.42 -2.22
C ILE A 108 -4.00 13.50 -3.13
N THR A 109 -3.80 13.94 -4.37
CA THR A 109 -4.85 13.88 -5.39
C THR A 109 -5.03 12.45 -5.89
N HIS A 110 -6.22 12.14 -6.41
CA HIS A 110 -6.49 10.83 -7.01
C HIS A 110 -5.54 10.54 -8.18
N GLU A 111 -5.27 11.53 -9.02
CA GLU A 111 -4.37 11.43 -10.18
C GLU A 111 -2.94 11.13 -9.78
N LYS A 112 -2.45 11.81 -8.74
CA LYS A 112 -1.11 11.57 -8.22
C LYS A 112 -0.96 10.20 -7.56
N ALA A 113 -2.01 9.76 -6.88
CA ALA A 113 -2.06 8.41 -6.30
C ALA A 113 -2.00 7.33 -7.40
N ALA A 114 -2.77 7.50 -8.49
CA ALA A 114 -2.74 6.59 -9.63
C ALA A 114 -1.36 6.56 -10.29
N GLU A 115 -0.71 7.70 -10.48
CA GLU A 115 0.66 7.79 -11.00
C GLU A 115 1.66 7.04 -10.11
N ALA A 116 1.54 7.22 -8.79
CA ALA A 116 2.39 6.51 -7.83
C ALA A 116 2.16 4.99 -7.88
N VAL A 117 0.92 4.54 -7.98
CA VAL A 117 0.58 3.12 -8.11
C VAL A 117 1.20 2.52 -9.37
N ASP A 118 1.07 3.19 -10.51
CA ASP A 118 1.62 2.71 -11.78
C ASP A 118 3.13 2.56 -11.71
N LEU A 119 3.82 3.56 -11.19
CA LEU A 119 5.27 3.52 -11.00
C LEU A 119 5.66 2.39 -10.05
N TRP A 120 5.00 2.30 -8.90
CA TRP A 120 5.33 1.33 -7.85
C TRP A 120 5.10 -0.12 -8.29
N LEU A 121 4.02 -0.40 -9.00
CA LEU A 121 3.72 -1.76 -9.48
C LEU A 121 4.73 -2.24 -10.53
N ASN A 122 5.35 -1.34 -11.28
CA ASN A 122 6.27 -1.66 -12.35
C ASN A 122 7.75 -1.59 -11.96
N GLU A 123 8.07 -1.05 -10.78
CA GLU A 123 9.46 -0.90 -10.34
C GLU A 123 10.01 -2.20 -9.74
N PRO A 124 11.09 -2.78 -10.27
CA PRO A 124 11.68 -3.99 -9.73
C PRO A 124 12.51 -3.72 -8.47
N PHE A 125 12.71 -4.76 -7.66
CA PHE A 125 13.65 -4.75 -6.54
C PHE A 125 15.07 -5.00 -7.06
N GLU A 126 16.04 -4.20 -6.58
CA GLU A 126 17.44 -4.35 -6.99
C GLU A 126 18.16 -5.55 -6.35
N GLY A 127 17.71 -6.02 -5.20
CA GLY A 127 18.37 -7.12 -4.51
C GLY A 127 19.71 -6.72 -3.89
N GLY A 128 20.69 -7.61 -3.98
CA GLY A 128 22.07 -7.36 -3.51
C GLY A 128 22.12 -6.96 -2.02
N ARG A 129 22.84 -5.87 -1.71
CA ARG A 129 23.00 -5.36 -0.33
C ARG A 129 21.67 -5.01 0.33
N HIS A 130 20.66 -4.64 -0.44
CA HIS A 130 19.33 -4.31 0.09
C HIS A 130 18.62 -5.55 0.62
N LYS A 131 18.76 -6.69 -0.06
CA LYS A 131 18.20 -7.95 0.39
C LYS A 131 18.75 -8.37 1.75
N GLN A 132 20.05 -8.24 1.98
CA GLN A 132 20.66 -8.55 3.28
C GLN A 132 20.06 -7.77 4.44
N ARG A 133 19.67 -6.52 4.20
CA ARG A 133 19.01 -5.66 5.19
C ARG A 133 17.56 -6.07 5.44
N ILE A 134 16.83 -6.34 4.36
CA ILE A 134 15.42 -6.77 4.43
C ILE A 134 15.30 -8.11 5.18
N ASP A 135 16.20 -9.06 4.92
CA ASP A 135 16.20 -10.37 5.56
C ASP A 135 16.35 -10.31 7.10
N LYS A 136 16.77 -9.17 7.63
CA LYS A 136 16.90 -8.94 9.09
C LYS A 136 15.63 -8.37 9.74
N LEU A 137 14.65 -7.91 8.95
CA LEU A 137 13.49 -7.23 9.50
C LEU A 137 12.56 -8.15 10.31
N ASP A 138 12.46 -9.40 9.90
CA ASP A 138 11.54 -10.37 10.48
C ASP A 138 12.22 -11.43 11.36
N ASN A 139 13.46 -11.21 11.69
CA ASN A 139 14.25 -12.12 12.54
C ASN A 139 14.19 -11.76 14.02
#